data_ee4107b7d4b8f7b5c483263b5da867f8
#
_entry.id   ee4107b7d4b8f7b5c483263b5da867f8
#
_cell.length_a   1.000
_cell.length_b   1.000
_cell.length_c   1.000
_cell.angle_alpha   90.00
_cell.angle_beta   90.00
_cell.angle_gamma   90.00
#
_symmetry.space_group_name_H-M   'P 1'
#
loop_
_entity.id
_entity.type
_entity.pdbx_description
1 polymer ?
#
loop_
_entity_poly.entity_id
_entity_poly.type
_entity_poly.pdbx_seq_one_letter_code
_entity_poly.pdbx_strand_id
1 'polypeptide(L)'
;MYQDQIIDLIWDNSSPIDSTTMGMLTKAGLRPHALPIGDIPSHVVSKNSGPCVVCIHGRDQSTIELIEVMRSQFGSSLYIVLRLEGAEVDLAVEAVKVGVDDVISSDMDCQSRWDKVADLARVRLIKNDSYVFVDETSQHLLALVERVGASEVTALMHGPTGSGKEVLARLTHDFSPRRSG
;
A
#
# COMPACT_ATOMS: atom_id res chain seq x y z
N MET A 1 12.45 17.65 -5.80
CA MET A 1 13.64 16.80 -5.98
C MET A 1 13.33 15.31 -5.72
N TYR A 2 12.06 14.87 -5.82
CA TYR A 2 11.63 13.47 -5.61
C TYR A 2 10.88 12.90 -6.82
N GLN A 3 10.82 13.63 -7.94
CA GLN A 3 10.07 13.21 -9.15
C GLN A 3 10.74 12.08 -9.94
N ASP A 4 12.02 11.79 -9.70
CA ASP A 4 12.78 10.80 -10.47
C ASP A 4 12.95 9.45 -9.79
N GLN A 5 12.34 9.23 -8.61
CA GLN A 5 12.45 7.95 -7.93
C GLN A 5 11.52 6.93 -8.57
N ILE A 6 12.12 5.87 -9.15
CA ILE A 6 11.39 4.72 -9.69
C ILE A 6 10.83 3.91 -8.51
N ILE A 7 9.53 3.63 -8.56
CA ILE A 7 8.84 2.82 -7.55
C ILE A 7 8.61 1.42 -8.10
N ASP A 8 8.90 0.40 -7.33
CA ASP A 8 8.57 -0.97 -7.69
C ASP A 8 7.05 -1.17 -7.62
N LEU A 9 6.49 -1.74 -8.67
CA LEU A 9 5.10 -2.12 -8.77
C LEU A 9 5.01 -3.65 -8.88
N ILE A 10 4.41 -4.28 -7.90
CA ILE A 10 4.07 -5.69 -7.98
C ILE A 10 2.74 -5.81 -8.72
N TRP A 11 2.75 -6.55 -9.81
CA TRP A 11 1.58 -6.75 -10.67
C TRP A 11 1.09 -8.19 -10.55
N ASP A 12 -0.17 -8.36 -10.21
CA ASP A 12 -0.84 -9.66 -10.27
C ASP A 12 -0.88 -10.17 -11.71
N ASN A 13 -0.15 -11.24 -12.00
CA ASN A 13 0.01 -11.78 -13.34
C ASN A 13 -1.21 -12.53 -13.88
N SER A 14 -2.29 -12.55 -13.15
CA SER A 14 -3.56 -13.09 -13.58
C SER A 14 -4.15 -12.33 -14.79
N SER A 15 -3.75 -11.08 -14.95
CA SER A 15 -3.99 -10.29 -16.15
C SER A 15 -2.64 -9.80 -16.70
N PRO A 16 -2.27 -10.18 -17.94
CA PRO A 16 -0.99 -9.79 -18.53
C PRO A 16 -0.95 -8.28 -18.75
N ILE A 17 0.25 -7.70 -18.59
CA ILE A 17 0.48 -6.29 -18.90
C ILE A 17 0.64 -6.15 -20.41
N ASP A 18 -0.28 -5.46 -21.07
CA ASP A 18 -0.14 -5.12 -22.48
C ASP A 18 0.91 -4.00 -22.70
N SER A 19 1.31 -3.82 -23.95
CA SER A 19 2.34 -2.84 -24.32
C SER A 19 1.95 -1.39 -23.99
N THR A 20 0.67 -1.07 -24.05
CA THR A 20 0.14 0.27 -23.77
C THR A 20 0.22 0.55 -22.27
N THR A 21 -0.29 -0.37 -21.46
CA THR A 21 -0.20 -0.29 -19.99
C THR A 21 1.26 -0.26 -19.53
N MET A 22 2.13 -1.10 -20.09
CA MET A 22 3.56 -1.08 -19.79
C MET A 22 4.18 0.30 -20.07
N GLY A 23 3.82 0.93 -21.20
CA GLY A 23 4.28 2.27 -21.54
C GLY A 23 3.80 3.34 -20.54
N MET A 24 2.54 3.25 -20.09
CA MET A 24 1.98 4.16 -19.09
C MET A 24 2.68 4.01 -17.73
N LEU A 25 2.88 2.78 -17.26
CA LEU A 25 3.56 2.49 -15.99
C LEU A 25 5.00 3.04 -16.00
N THR A 26 5.74 2.76 -17.06
CA THR A 26 7.12 3.23 -17.21
C THR A 26 7.20 4.76 -17.20
N LYS A 27 6.31 5.46 -17.92
CA LYS A 27 6.25 6.92 -17.93
C LYS A 27 5.90 7.51 -16.57
N ALA A 28 5.04 6.83 -15.80
CA ALA A 28 4.71 7.24 -14.43
C ALA A 28 5.86 7.01 -13.43
N GLY A 29 6.94 6.34 -13.86
CA GLY A 29 8.06 5.97 -12.98
C GLY A 29 7.78 4.74 -12.12
N LEU A 30 6.87 3.89 -12.58
CA LEU A 30 6.54 2.60 -11.96
C LEU A 30 7.26 1.48 -12.71
N ARG A 31 7.92 0.59 -11.97
CA ARG A 31 8.63 -0.58 -12.52
C ARG A 31 7.87 -1.86 -12.19
N PRO A 32 7.09 -2.42 -13.14
CA PRO A 32 6.26 -3.59 -12.87
C PRO A 32 7.08 -4.87 -12.77
N HIS A 33 6.71 -5.70 -11.79
CA HIS A 33 7.16 -7.06 -11.57
C HIS A 33 5.94 -7.96 -11.50
N ALA A 34 5.70 -8.75 -12.54
CA ALA A 34 4.54 -9.65 -12.59
C ALA A 34 4.77 -10.89 -11.72
N LEU A 35 3.85 -11.16 -10.79
CA LEU A 35 3.88 -12.30 -9.87
C LEU A 35 2.51 -12.96 -9.77
N PRO A 36 2.45 -14.27 -9.50
CA PRO A 36 1.22 -14.93 -9.10
C PRO A 36 0.64 -14.28 -7.83
N ILE A 37 -0.67 -14.12 -7.78
CA ILE A 37 -1.35 -13.44 -6.66
C ILE A 37 -1.00 -14.06 -5.30
N GLY A 38 -0.86 -15.40 -5.24
CA GLY A 38 -0.48 -16.12 -4.01
C GLY A 38 0.94 -15.86 -3.53
N ASP A 39 1.84 -15.42 -4.41
CA ASP A 39 3.24 -15.16 -4.09
C ASP A 39 3.50 -13.71 -3.66
N ILE A 40 2.52 -12.83 -3.87
CA ILE A 40 2.65 -11.39 -3.59
C ILE A 40 2.99 -11.12 -2.11
N PRO A 41 2.28 -11.68 -1.12
CA PRO A 41 2.59 -11.43 0.29
C PRO A 41 4.02 -11.87 0.66
N SER A 42 4.42 -13.07 0.22
CA SER A 42 5.76 -13.60 0.48
C SER A 42 6.85 -12.76 -0.17
N HIS A 43 6.60 -12.25 -1.37
CA HIS A 43 7.53 -11.38 -2.08
C HIS A 43 7.71 -10.04 -1.37
N VAL A 44 6.62 -9.44 -0.88
CA VAL A 44 6.66 -8.20 -0.09
C VAL A 44 7.52 -8.40 1.17
N VAL A 45 7.32 -9.50 1.89
CA VAL A 45 8.13 -9.84 3.08
C VAL A 45 9.62 -10.02 2.72
N SER A 46 9.92 -10.80 1.68
CA SER A 46 11.29 -11.17 1.33
C SER A 46 12.13 -10.01 0.83
N LYS A 47 11.52 -9.02 0.20
CA LYS A 47 12.24 -7.91 -0.41
C LYS A 47 12.87 -6.96 0.60
N ASN A 48 12.51 -7.05 1.89
CA ASN A 48 12.99 -6.13 2.94
C ASN A 48 12.90 -4.66 2.47
N SER A 49 11.98 -4.42 1.57
CA SER A 49 12.07 -3.32 0.64
C SER A 49 11.15 -2.25 1.11
N GLY A 50 11.65 -1.10 1.05
CA GLY A 50 10.91 0.12 1.09
C GLY A 50 9.58 0.03 0.31
N PRO A 51 9.02 1.15 0.16
CA PRO A 51 7.69 1.39 -0.37
C PRO A 51 7.45 0.74 -1.73
N CYS A 52 6.43 -0.09 -1.83
CA CYS A 52 6.02 -0.63 -3.11
C CYS A 52 4.52 -0.43 -3.37
N VAL A 53 4.18 -0.32 -4.63
CA VAL A 53 2.80 -0.36 -5.11
C VAL A 53 2.45 -1.81 -5.44
N VAL A 54 1.27 -2.25 -5.05
CA VAL A 54 0.74 -3.57 -5.40
C VAL A 54 -0.53 -3.38 -6.21
N CYS A 55 -0.56 -3.89 -7.43
CA CYS A 55 -1.74 -3.89 -8.28
C CYS A 55 -2.34 -5.29 -8.33
N ILE A 56 -3.53 -5.45 -7.79
CA ILE A 56 -4.28 -6.70 -7.72
C ILE A 56 -5.48 -6.61 -8.66
N HIS A 57 -5.77 -7.69 -9.38
CA HIS A 57 -6.96 -7.78 -10.22
C HIS A 57 -8.14 -8.32 -9.39
N GLY A 58 -9.18 -7.48 -9.27
CA GLY A 58 -10.42 -7.87 -8.60
C GLY A 58 -11.19 -8.88 -9.43
N ARG A 59 -11.61 -9.97 -8.79
CA ARG A 59 -12.39 -11.03 -9.42
C ARG A 59 -13.59 -11.44 -8.59
N ASP A 60 -13.37 -11.57 -7.30
CA ASP A 60 -14.35 -12.10 -6.36
C ASP A 60 -13.99 -11.74 -4.91
N GLN A 61 -14.76 -12.30 -3.98
CA GLN A 61 -14.57 -12.09 -2.55
C GLN A 61 -13.20 -12.53 -2.04
N SER A 62 -12.56 -13.53 -2.65
CA SER A 62 -11.22 -13.98 -2.23
C SER A 62 -10.16 -12.90 -2.43
N THR A 63 -10.34 -12.02 -3.41
CA THR A 63 -9.48 -10.85 -3.63
C THR A 63 -9.59 -9.87 -2.46
N ILE A 64 -10.80 -9.64 -1.95
CA ILE A 64 -11.04 -8.75 -0.79
C ILE A 64 -10.38 -9.31 0.47
N GLU A 65 -10.54 -10.61 0.72
CA GLU A 65 -9.92 -11.30 1.86
C GLU A 65 -8.38 -11.19 1.82
N LEU A 66 -7.79 -11.37 0.63
CA LEU A 66 -6.33 -11.21 0.46
C LEU A 66 -5.89 -9.77 0.76
N ILE A 67 -6.61 -8.77 0.26
CA ILE A 67 -6.31 -7.36 0.51
C ILE A 67 -6.41 -7.05 2.01
N GLU A 68 -7.42 -7.57 2.69
CA GLU A 68 -7.59 -7.39 4.14
C GLU A 68 -6.40 -7.98 4.92
N VAL A 69 -5.97 -9.20 4.56
CA VAL A 69 -4.79 -9.84 5.14
C VAL A 69 -3.54 -8.99 4.88
N MET A 70 -3.30 -8.56 3.64
CA MET A 70 -2.16 -7.72 3.30
C MET A 70 -2.19 -6.39 4.06
N ARG A 71 -3.36 -5.77 4.17
CA ARG A 71 -3.51 -4.52 4.92
C ARG A 71 -3.28 -4.69 6.42
N SER A 72 -3.73 -5.80 7.00
CA SER A 72 -3.48 -6.11 8.41
C SER A 72 -2.02 -6.40 8.71
N GLN A 73 -1.30 -6.98 7.75
CA GLN A 73 0.10 -7.38 7.90
C GLN A 73 1.08 -6.24 7.62
N PHE A 74 0.84 -5.44 6.59
CA PHE A 74 1.79 -4.45 6.08
C PHE A 74 1.36 -2.99 6.32
N GLY A 75 0.13 -2.76 6.78
CA GLY A 75 -0.37 -1.40 7.05
C GLY A 75 -0.21 -0.45 5.86
N SER A 76 0.28 0.75 6.11
CA SER A 76 0.52 1.79 5.10
C SER A 76 1.83 1.65 4.35
N SER A 77 2.66 0.65 4.65
CA SER A 77 3.89 0.39 3.91
C SER A 77 3.64 -0.08 2.47
N LEU A 78 2.40 -0.51 2.17
CA LEU A 78 1.94 -0.82 0.83
C LEU A 78 0.97 0.22 0.30
N TYR A 79 1.11 0.58 -0.98
CA TYR A 79 0.09 1.28 -1.73
C TYR A 79 -0.65 0.25 -2.61
N ILE A 80 -1.89 -0.09 -2.24
CA ILE A 80 -2.67 -1.15 -2.88
C ILE A 80 -3.63 -0.53 -3.89
N VAL A 81 -3.50 -0.96 -5.15
CA VAL A 81 -4.39 -0.60 -6.26
C VAL A 81 -5.20 -1.84 -6.62
N LEU A 82 -6.53 -1.72 -6.61
CA LEU A 82 -7.42 -2.73 -7.16
C LEU A 82 -7.77 -2.37 -8.59
N ARG A 83 -7.50 -3.28 -9.53
CA ARG A 83 -7.89 -3.14 -10.93
C ARG A 83 -9.11 -4.03 -11.20
N LEU A 84 -10.18 -3.44 -11.71
CA LEU A 84 -11.45 -4.12 -11.99
C LEU A 84 -11.68 -4.20 -13.50
N GLU A 85 -12.30 -5.28 -13.96
CA GLU A 85 -12.79 -5.41 -15.32
C GLU A 85 -14.28 -4.96 -15.33
N GLY A 86 -14.54 -3.80 -15.95
CA GLY A 86 -15.89 -3.24 -16.00
C GLY A 86 -16.32 -2.48 -14.74
N ALA A 87 -17.64 -2.31 -14.59
CA ALA A 87 -18.25 -1.49 -13.53
C ALA A 87 -18.68 -2.34 -12.32
N GLU A 88 -17.76 -3.05 -11.69
CA GLU A 88 -18.02 -3.86 -10.49
C GLU A 88 -18.05 -2.97 -9.23
N VAL A 89 -19.14 -2.19 -9.11
CA VAL A 89 -19.28 -1.18 -8.05
C VAL A 89 -19.27 -1.80 -6.66
N ASP A 90 -19.93 -2.94 -6.47
CA ASP A 90 -20.02 -3.59 -5.16
C ASP A 90 -18.63 -4.04 -4.68
N LEU A 91 -17.85 -4.68 -5.55
CA LEU A 91 -16.49 -5.10 -5.23
C LEU A 91 -15.57 -3.90 -4.96
N ALA A 92 -15.74 -2.80 -5.71
CA ALA A 92 -15.00 -1.56 -5.49
C ALA A 92 -15.29 -0.96 -4.10
N VAL A 93 -16.56 -0.93 -3.69
CA VAL A 93 -16.98 -0.41 -2.38
C VAL A 93 -16.43 -1.27 -1.24
N GLU A 94 -16.47 -2.59 -1.37
CA GLU A 94 -15.90 -3.48 -0.37
C GLU A 94 -14.39 -3.33 -0.27
N ALA A 95 -13.69 -3.24 -1.40
CA ALA A 95 -12.25 -3.03 -1.44
C ALA A 95 -11.82 -1.74 -0.71
N VAL A 96 -12.55 -0.66 -0.90
CA VAL A 96 -12.28 0.60 -0.19
C VAL A 96 -12.47 0.44 1.32
N LYS A 97 -13.48 -0.33 1.77
CA LYS A 97 -13.71 -0.59 3.21
C LYS A 97 -12.56 -1.37 3.86
N VAL A 98 -11.94 -2.30 3.13
CA VAL A 98 -10.79 -3.09 3.63
C VAL A 98 -9.45 -2.37 3.45
N GLY A 99 -9.47 -1.15 2.88
CA GLY A 99 -8.31 -0.26 2.86
C GLY A 99 -7.50 -0.26 1.57
N VAL A 100 -8.12 -0.53 0.41
CA VAL A 100 -7.51 -0.25 -0.89
C VAL A 100 -7.27 1.26 -1.04
N ASP A 101 -6.13 1.64 -1.60
CA ASP A 101 -5.76 3.05 -1.76
C ASP A 101 -6.33 3.68 -3.02
N ASP A 102 -6.43 2.92 -4.10
CA ASP A 102 -7.08 3.36 -5.34
C ASP A 102 -7.76 2.19 -6.06
N VAL A 103 -8.81 2.51 -6.80
CA VAL A 103 -9.54 1.55 -7.65
C VAL A 103 -9.50 2.05 -9.09
N ILE A 104 -9.04 1.20 -10.01
CA ILE A 104 -8.93 1.52 -11.43
C ILE A 104 -9.78 0.52 -12.23
N SER A 105 -10.71 1.03 -13.03
CA SER A 105 -11.36 0.19 -14.05
C SER A 105 -10.44 0.05 -15.26
N SER A 106 -10.30 -1.16 -15.79
CA SER A 106 -9.52 -1.43 -17.01
C SER A 106 -9.98 -0.61 -18.22
N ASP A 107 -11.29 -0.32 -18.30
CA ASP A 107 -11.87 0.49 -19.38
C ASP A 107 -11.50 1.98 -19.30
N MET A 108 -11.06 2.43 -18.12
CA MET A 108 -10.65 3.82 -17.84
C MET A 108 -9.15 3.94 -17.61
N ASP A 109 -8.38 2.95 -18.04
CA ASP A 109 -6.94 2.94 -17.90
C ASP A 109 -6.31 4.05 -18.76
N CYS A 110 -5.61 4.98 -18.13
CA CYS A 110 -5.00 6.10 -18.82
C CYS A 110 -3.76 6.61 -18.06
N GLN A 111 -2.88 7.33 -18.78
CA GLN A 111 -1.64 7.85 -18.23
C GLN A 111 -1.85 8.65 -16.93
N SER A 112 -2.84 9.56 -16.91
CA SER A 112 -3.09 10.43 -15.76
C SER A 112 -3.49 9.67 -14.48
N ARG A 113 -4.08 8.49 -14.61
CA ARG A 113 -4.39 7.63 -13.47
C ARG A 113 -3.11 7.05 -12.86
N TRP A 114 -2.22 6.51 -13.70
CA TRP A 114 -0.96 5.95 -13.23
C TRP A 114 0.00 7.01 -12.70
N ASP A 115 0.00 8.21 -13.30
CA ASP A 115 0.74 9.35 -12.76
C ASP A 115 0.25 9.69 -11.34
N LYS A 116 -1.08 9.75 -11.15
CA LYS A 116 -1.68 10.00 -9.83
C LYS A 116 -1.33 8.90 -8.81
N VAL A 117 -1.42 7.62 -9.20
CA VAL A 117 -1.01 6.49 -8.34
C VAL A 117 0.46 6.64 -7.92
N ALA A 118 1.34 6.93 -8.87
CA ALA A 118 2.76 7.11 -8.60
C ALA A 118 3.01 8.29 -7.64
N ASP A 119 2.35 9.42 -7.85
CA ASP A 119 2.51 10.61 -7.01
C ASP A 119 2.00 10.39 -5.59
N LEU A 120 0.82 9.78 -5.44
CA LEU A 120 0.26 9.47 -4.12
C LEU A 120 1.10 8.41 -3.39
N ALA A 121 1.55 7.38 -4.12
CA ALA A 121 2.47 6.40 -3.58
C ALA A 121 3.76 7.08 -3.09
N ARG A 122 4.41 7.93 -3.89
CA ARG A 122 5.62 8.67 -3.47
C ARG A 122 5.38 9.45 -2.18
N VAL A 123 4.29 10.23 -2.10
CA VAL A 123 3.98 11.03 -0.91
C VAL A 123 3.81 10.15 0.33
N ARG A 124 3.08 9.03 0.20
CA ARG A 124 2.84 8.10 1.32
C ARG A 124 4.13 7.44 1.79
N LEU A 125 4.96 7.05 0.83
CA LEU A 125 6.17 6.31 1.06
C LEU A 125 7.29 7.19 1.68
N ILE A 126 7.35 8.46 1.31
CA ILE A 126 8.28 9.43 1.93
C ILE A 126 7.91 9.68 3.40
N LYS A 127 6.63 9.69 3.76
CA LYS A 127 6.24 9.82 5.16
C LYS A 127 6.70 8.63 6.00
N ASN A 128 6.80 7.45 5.41
CA ASN A 128 7.31 6.25 6.07
C ASN A 128 8.85 6.16 6.07
N ASP A 129 9.53 6.85 5.15
CA ASP A 129 10.99 6.85 5.01
C ASP A 129 11.73 7.48 6.22
N SER A 130 11.02 8.25 7.04
CA SER A 130 11.55 8.77 8.31
C SER A 130 11.76 7.67 9.36
N TYR A 131 11.17 6.49 9.16
CA TYR A 131 11.24 5.36 10.08
C TYR A 131 11.30 4.04 9.29
N VAL A 132 12.45 3.39 9.35
CA VAL A 132 12.69 2.14 8.61
C VAL A 132 12.18 0.95 9.42
N PHE A 133 11.06 0.40 9.02
CA PHE A 133 10.52 -0.86 9.57
C PHE A 133 10.91 -2.00 8.63
N VAL A 134 12.06 -2.61 8.88
CA VAL A 134 12.68 -3.59 7.97
C VAL A 134 12.27 -5.02 8.31
N ASP A 135 12.13 -5.32 9.59
CA ASP A 135 11.79 -6.66 10.05
C ASP A 135 10.27 -6.86 10.21
N GLU A 136 9.84 -8.10 10.15
CA GLU A 136 8.42 -8.50 10.23
C GLU A 136 7.75 -7.98 11.51
N THR A 137 8.45 -8.03 12.64
CA THR A 137 7.93 -7.56 13.94
C THR A 137 7.67 -6.06 13.91
N SER A 138 8.59 -5.29 13.34
CA SER A 138 8.46 -3.84 13.18
C SER A 138 7.31 -3.47 12.23
N GLN A 139 7.10 -4.24 11.16
CA GLN A 139 5.97 -4.03 10.24
C GLN A 139 4.62 -4.32 10.90
N HIS A 140 4.51 -5.40 11.68
CA HIS A 140 3.33 -5.68 12.49
C HIS A 140 3.05 -4.59 13.50
N LEU A 141 4.11 -4.05 14.12
CA LEU A 141 3.98 -2.95 15.07
C LEU A 141 3.49 -1.66 14.38
N LEU A 142 3.97 -1.36 13.18
CA LEU A 142 3.49 -0.23 12.39
C LEU A 142 1.99 -0.36 12.07
N ALA A 143 1.55 -1.52 11.60
CA ALA A 143 0.14 -1.80 11.33
C ALA A 143 -0.75 -1.67 12.59
N LEU A 144 -0.23 -2.06 13.75
CA LEU A 144 -0.90 -1.87 15.02
C LEU A 144 -1.00 -0.38 15.39
N VAL A 145 0.08 0.38 15.22
CA VAL A 145 0.15 1.82 15.49
C VAL A 145 -0.84 2.60 14.61
N GLU A 146 -0.97 2.24 13.34
CA GLU A 146 -1.97 2.82 12.43
C GLU A 146 -3.40 2.60 12.93
N ARG A 147 -3.75 1.37 13.29
CA ARG A 147 -5.09 1.05 13.80
C ARG A 147 -5.39 1.77 15.10
N VAL A 148 -4.43 1.81 16.02
CA VAL A 148 -4.57 2.52 17.30
C VAL A 148 -4.68 4.03 17.06
N GLY A 149 -3.85 4.60 16.17
CA GLY A 149 -3.87 6.02 15.82
C GLY A 149 -5.20 6.46 15.19
N ALA A 150 -5.79 5.61 14.33
CA ALA A 150 -7.09 5.87 13.72
C ALA A 150 -8.27 5.77 14.70
N SER A 151 -8.07 5.25 15.91
CA SER A 151 -9.08 5.10 16.95
C SER A 151 -8.97 6.20 18.01
N GLU A 152 -10.02 6.39 18.83
CA GLU A 152 -10.03 7.34 19.96
C GLU A 152 -9.62 6.70 21.31
N VAL A 153 -8.97 5.53 21.26
CA VAL A 153 -8.56 4.82 22.47
C VAL A 153 -7.26 5.40 23.06
N THR A 154 -7.10 5.27 24.37
CA THR A 154 -5.84 5.59 25.03
C THR A 154 -4.85 4.44 24.84
N ALA A 155 -3.67 4.74 24.30
CA ALA A 155 -2.61 3.76 24.11
C ALA A 155 -1.47 3.96 25.13
N LEU A 156 -1.05 2.88 25.78
CA LEU A 156 0.14 2.86 26.64
C LEU A 156 1.29 2.14 25.88
N MET A 157 2.39 2.86 25.66
CA MET A 157 3.60 2.31 25.06
C MET A 157 4.61 1.94 26.13
N HIS A 158 4.89 0.67 26.29
CA HIS A 158 5.85 0.14 27.24
C HIS A 158 7.04 -0.51 26.54
N GLY A 159 8.24 -0.33 27.07
CA GLY A 159 9.48 -0.94 26.54
C GLY A 159 10.73 -0.31 27.15
N PRO A 160 11.92 -0.91 26.96
CA PRO A 160 13.17 -0.39 27.48
C PRO A 160 13.56 0.96 26.88
N THR A 161 14.46 1.67 27.53
CA THR A 161 15.02 2.93 27.01
C THR A 161 15.72 2.66 25.66
N GLY A 162 15.48 3.52 24.65
CA GLY A 162 16.05 3.37 23.31
C GLY A 162 15.27 2.43 22.38
N SER A 163 14.12 1.85 22.80
CA SER A 163 13.31 0.96 21.97
C SER A 163 12.40 1.67 20.96
N GLY A 164 12.57 2.95 20.71
CA GLY A 164 11.80 3.69 19.69
C GLY A 164 10.38 4.11 20.09
N LYS A 165 10.03 4.08 21.40
CA LYS A 165 8.70 4.50 21.86
C LYS A 165 8.29 5.91 21.42
N GLU A 166 9.25 6.82 21.36
CA GLU A 166 9.03 8.20 20.89
C GLU A 166 8.63 8.25 19.42
N VAL A 167 9.28 7.38 18.60
CA VAL A 167 8.96 7.20 17.19
C VAL A 167 7.53 6.70 17.03
N LEU A 168 7.18 5.63 17.77
CA LEU A 168 5.83 5.05 17.74
C LEU A 168 4.77 6.03 18.23
N ALA A 169 5.05 6.83 19.26
CA ALA A 169 4.13 7.83 19.75
C ALA A 169 3.86 8.91 18.70
N ARG A 170 4.90 9.36 18.00
CA ARG A 170 4.76 10.33 16.90
C ARG A 170 3.98 9.75 15.74
N LEU A 171 4.27 8.53 15.32
CA LEU A 171 3.51 7.84 14.28
C LEU A 171 2.04 7.66 14.66
N THR A 172 1.76 7.26 15.91
CA THR A 172 0.37 7.15 16.39
C THR A 172 -0.35 8.48 16.29
N HIS A 173 0.31 9.60 16.60
CA HIS A 173 -0.25 10.94 16.45
C HIS A 173 -0.48 11.29 14.97
N ASP A 174 0.49 10.98 14.09
CA ASP A 174 0.40 11.27 12.66
C ASP A 174 -0.75 10.50 11.97
N PHE A 175 -1.07 9.30 12.45
CA PHE A 175 -2.23 8.52 11.99
C PHE A 175 -3.55 8.92 12.67
N SER A 176 -3.51 9.78 13.66
CA SER A 176 -4.70 10.21 14.40
C SER A 176 -5.52 11.26 13.63
N PRO A 177 -6.85 11.28 13.81
CA PRO A 177 -7.69 12.40 13.36
C PRO A 177 -7.23 13.76 13.94
N ARG A 178 -6.46 13.73 15.03
CA ARG A 178 -5.94 14.93 15.74
C ARG A 178 -4.54 15.36 15.26
N ARG A 179 -4.04 14.84 14.15
CA ARG A 179 -2.70 15.12 13.60
C ARG A 179 -2.40 16.58 13.28
N SER A 180 -3.43 17.44 13.25
CA SER A 180 -3.32 18.86 12.94
C SER A 180 -3.45 19.77 14.21
N GLY A 181 -3.43 19.18 15.40
CA GLY A 181 -3.54 19.87 16.68
C GLY A 181 -2.21 20.17 17.34
#